data_655d0840e32fcb583822ba0a09784bfd
#
_entry.id   655d0840e32fcb583822ba0a09784bfd
#
_cell.length_a   1.000
_cell.length_b   1.000
_cell.length_c   1.000
_cell.angle_alpha   90.00
_cell.angle_beta   90.00
_cell.angle_gamma   90.00
#
_symmetry.space_group_name_H-M   'P 1'
#
loop_
_entity.id
_entity.type
_entity.pdbx_description
1 polymer ?
#
loop_
_entity_poly.entity_id
_entity_poly.type
_entity_poly.pdbx_seq_one_letter_code
_entity_poly.pdbx_strand_id
1 'polypeptide(L)'
;MSAQEEEINLIYALRAIQVLLGAGVGIEAALSHISKGGYGRISDDFSKVLQGIDKGQRIEDEIRRLVIDSKSDDYRRLLNSILNNITSNTDMMGSLEQQASRAEENRNDKLKRYIEELSGLPEKALTIGFLAPLILGLAALAPFLMGGLQGLPGVSIPDQGTMLLLYNGGMLAAVVALALMLLGVKTKDPGV
;
A
#
# COMPACT_ATOMS: atom_id res chain seq x y z
N MET A 1 11.15 8.60 -8.47
CA MET A 1 10.90 7.21 -8.00
C MET A 1 9.93 7.28 -6.84
N SER A 2 8.89 6.47 -6.88
CA SER A 2 7.91 6.38 -5.78
C SER A 2 8.55 5.64 -4.59
N ALA A 3 8.05 5.89 -3.37
CA ALA A 3 8.51 5.17 -2.18
C ALA A 3 8.32 3.64 -2.32
N GLN A 4 7.37 3.22 -3.14
CA GLN A 4 7.08 1.83 -3.45
C GLN A 4 8.15 1.15 -4.31
N GLU A 5 8.64 1.83 -5.34
CA GLU A 5 9.76 1.30 -6.16
C GLU A 5 11.01 1.12 -5.32
N GLU A 6 11.27 2.03 -4.38
CA GLU A 6 12.39 1.92 -3.45
C GLU A 6 12.22 0.71 -2.51
N GLU A 7 11.00 0.45 -2.01
CA GLU A 7 10.69 -0.69 -1.13
C GLU A 7 10.84 -2.04 -1.86
N ILE A 8 10.36 -2.14 -3.10
CA ILE A 8 10.48 -3.35 -3.94
C ILE A 8 11.96 -3.62 -4.25
N ASN A 9 12.69 -2.61 -4.70
CA ASN A 9 14.09 -2.73 -5.05
C ASN A 9 14.94 -3.13 -3.83
N LEU A 10 14.56 -2.66 -2.62
CA LEU A 10 15.22 -3.03 -1.38
C LEU A 10 15.09 -4.53 -1.07
N ILE A 11 13.90 -5.12 -1.26
CA ILE A 11 13.69 -6.57 -1.05
C ILE A 11 14.60 -7.38 -1.99
N TYR A 12 14.63 -7.02 -3.26
CA TYR A 12 15.48 -7.71 -4.24
C TYR A 12 16.97 -7.54 -3.94
N ALA A 13 17.41 -6.34 -3.55
CA ALA A 13 18.80 -6.08 -3.16
C ALA A 13 19.18 -6.89 -1.91
N LEU A 14 18.32 -6.94 -0.87
CA LEU A 14 18.53 -7.74 0.32
C LEU A 14 18.71 -9.23 -0.02
N ARG A 15 17.83 -9.78 -0.86
CA ARG A 15 17.92 -11.19 -1.30
C ARG A 15 19.19 -11.45 -2.11
N ALA A 16 19.55 -10.55 -3.02
CA ALA A 16 20.76 -10.70 -3.82
C ALA A 16 22.03 -10.67 -2.95
N ILE A 17 22.12 -9.75 -1.98
CA ILE A 17 23.24 -9.70 -1.03
C ILE A 17 23.27 -10.97 -0.20
N GLN A 18 22.14 -11.44 0.32
CA GLN A 18 22.01 -12.67 1.10
C GLN A 18 22.53 -13.89 0.32
N VAL A 19 22.11 -14.05 -0.95
CA VAL A 19 22.55 -15.17 -1.80
C VAL A 19 24.04 -15.10 -2.06
N LEU A 20 24.59 -13.92 -2.37
CA LEU A 20 26.01 -13.74 -2.64
C LEU A 20 26.87 -14.05 -1.40
N LEU A 21 26.50 -13.55 -0.23
CA LEU A 21 27.20 -13.82 1.02
C LEU A 21 27.06 -15.29 1.42
N GLY A 22 25.90 -15.91 1.22
CA GLY A 22 25.69 -17.34 1.44
C GLY A 22 26.52 -18.23 0.53
N ALA A 23 26.85 -17.75 -0.67
CA ALA A 23 27.78 -18.40 -1.58
C ALA A 23 29.26 -18.15 -1.24
N GLY A 24 29.55 -17.46 -0.13
CA GLY A 24 30.93 -17.13 0.30
C GLY A 24 31.54 -15.93 -0.40
N VAL A 25 30.76 -15.14 -1.12
CA VAL A 25 31.23 -13.90 -1.76
C VAL A 25 31.42 -12.83 -0.68
N GLY A 26 32.55 -12.15 -0.67
CA GLY A 26 32.80 -11.07 0.27
C GLY A 26 31.87 -9.87 0.07
N ILE A 27 31.66 -9.08 1.14
CA ILE A 27 30.71 -7.96 1.13
C ILE A 27 31.01 -6.93 0.02
N GLU A 28 32.28 -6.57 -0.20
CA GLU A 28 32.67 -5.63 -1.25
C GLU A 28 32.27 -6.11 -2.64
N ALA A 29 32.49 -7.41 -2.92
CA ALA A 29 32.13 -8.01 -4.20
C ALA A 29 30.60 -8.11 -4.34
N ALA A 30 29.86 -8.36 -3.25
CA ALA A 30 28.41 -8.33 -3.24
C ALA A 30 27.88 -6.91 -3.55
N LEU A 31 28.44 -5.87 -2.91
CA LEU A 31 28.08 -4.47 -3.20
C LEU A 31 28.44 -4.08 -4.65
N SER A 32 29.58 -4.56 -5.17
CA SER A 32 29.97 -4.37 -6.57
C SER A 32 28.95 -5.02 -7.54
N HIS A 33 28.37 -6.16 -7.15
CA HIS A 33 27.31 -6.78 -7.96
C HIS A 33 26.04 -5.93 -7.99
N ILE A 34 25.59 -5.45 -6.84
CA ILE A 34 24.39 -4.62 -6.73
C ILE A 34 24.57 -3.28 -7.46
N SER A 35 25.77 -2.69 -7.42
CA SER A 35 26.07 -1.41 -8.07
C SER A 35 25.98 -1.44 -9.60
N LYS A 36 26.09 -2.63 -10.22
CA LYS A 36 25.99 -2.80 -11.68
C LYS A 36 24.60 -2.57 -12.25
N GLY A 37 23.59 -2.39 -11.40
CA GLY A 37 22.22 -2.06 -11.80
C GLY A 37 21.18 -3.10 -11.43
N GLY A 38 19.93 -2.78 -11.70
CA GLY A 38 18.78 -3.65 -11.45
C GLY A 38 18.04 -3.36 -10.14
N TYR A 39 18.58 -2.53 -9.25
CA TYR A 39 18.00 -2.21 -7.95
C TYR A 39 17.71 -0.71 -7.77
N GLY A 40 17.51 0.01 -8.89
CA GLY A 40 17.18 1.43 -8.88
C GLY A 40 18.19 2.27 -8.11
N ARG A 41 17.70 3.16 -7.24
CA ARG A 41 18.54 4.07 -6.44
C ARG A 41 19.59 3.34 -5.59
N ILE A 42 19.30 2.12 -5.12
CA ILE A 42 20.25 1.34 -4.32
C ILE A 42 21.52 1.02 -5.12
N SER A 43 21.34 0.70 -6.42
CA SER A 43 22.49 0.49 -7.31
C SER A 43 23.32 1.75 -7.48
N ASP A 44 22.67 2.90 -7.66
CA ASP A 44 23.36 4.19 -7.81
C ASP A 44 24.13 4.57 -6.55
N ASP A 45 23.55 4.34 -5.38
CA ASP A 45 24.16 4.65 -4.09
C ASP A 45 25.39 3.76 -3.85
N PHE A 46 25.30 2.45 -4.10
CA PHE A 46 26.48 1.58 -3.98
C PHE A 46 27.51 1.83 -5.07
N SER A 47 27.14 2.29 -6.26
CA SER A 47 28.11 2.75 -7.26
C SER A 47 28.93 3.94 -6.75
N LYS A 48 28.29 4.90 -6.05
CA LYS A 48 29.02 6.03 -5.44
C LYS A 48 29.95 5.57 -4.32
N VAL A 49 29.53 4.62 -3.48
CA VAL A 49 30.38 4.02 -2.44
C VAL A 49 31.65 3.42 -3.06
N LEU A 50 31.51 2.62 -4.12
CA LEU A 50 32.65 2.01 -4.78
C LEU A 50 33.58 3.04 -5.41
N GLN A 51 33.03 4.09 -6.04
CA GLN A 51 33.82 5.21 -6.56
C GLN A 51 34.60 5.96 -5.44
N GLY A 52 34.00 6.03 -4.24
CA GLY A 52 34.67 6.59 -3.06
C GLY A 52 35.85 5.73 -2.62
N ILE A 53 35.66 4.41 -2.60
CA ILE A 53 36.71 3.43 -2.27
C ILE A 53 37.84 3.49 -3.29
N ASP A 54 37.52 3.56 -4.58
CA ASP A 54 38.54 3.71 -5.65
C ASP A 54 39.36 4.99 -5.51
N LYS A 55 38.81 6.03 -4.87
CA LYS A 55 39.51 7.29 -4.53
C LYS A 55 40.26 7.22 -3.19
N GLY A 56 40.33 6.05 -2.55
CA GLY A 56 41.03 5.84 -1.29
C GLY A 56 40.21 6.17 -0.03
N GLN A 57 38.88 6.36 -0.15
CA GLN A 57 38.04 6.55 1.02
C GLN A 57 37.72 5.20 1.67
N ARG A 58 37.49 5.21 2.99
CA ARG A 58 37.15 3.98 3.70
C ARG A 58 35.70 3.61 3.44
N ILE A 59 35.43 2.33 3.24
CA ILE A 59 34.09 1.81 2.99
C ILE A 59 33.11 2.17 4.13
N GLU A 60 33.59 2.15 5.38
CA GLU A 60 32.79 2.49 6.55
C GLU A 60 32.28 3.94 6.51
N ASP A 61 33.11 4.87 6.06
CA ASP A 61 32.79 6.29 5.99
C ASP A 61 31.75 6.55 4.90
N GLU A 62 31.89 5.89 3.75
CA GLU A 62 30.94 5.99 2.65
C GLU A 62 29.57 5.39 3.00
N ILE A 63 29.54 4.21 3.63
CA ILE A 63 28.28 3.59 4.10
C ILE A 63 27.64 4.47 5.18
N ARG A 64 28.42 5.05 6.10
CA ARG A 64 27.89 5.95 7.14
C ARG A 64 27.24 7.20 6.55
N ARG A 65 27.78 7.76 5.46
CA ARG A 65 27.15 8.88 4.74
C ARG A 65 25.78 8.45 4.18
N LEU A 66 25.69 7.28 3.55
CA LEU A 66 24.43 6.77 3.04
C LEU A 66 23.40 6.55 4.14
N VAL A 67 23.81 6.09 5.34
CA VAL A 67 22.91 5.96 6.50
C VAL A 67 22.27 7.29 6.87
N ILE A 68 23.07 8.37 6.86
CA ILE A 68 22.58 9.73 7.20
C ILE A 68 21.64 10.26 6.11
N ASP A 69 21.96 10.03 4.84
CA ASP A 69 21.21 10.55 3.68
C ASP A 69 19.95 9.72 3.36
N SER A 70 19.82 8.52 3.94
CA SER A 70 18.69 7.63 3.70
C SER A 70 17.41 8.14 4.34
N LYS A 71 16.33 8.20 3.54
CA LYS A 71 14.97 8.55 3.99
C LYS A 71 14.14 7.33 4.38
N SER A 72 14.53 6.13 3.93
CA SER A 72 13.86 4.87 4.22
C SER A 72 14.45 4.23 5.47
N ASP A 73 13.61 3.92 6.46
CA ASP A 73 14.03 3.24 7.68
C ASP A 73 14.55 1.83 7.41
N ASP A 74 13.93 1.11 6.48
CA ASP A 74 14.35 -0.25 6.12
C ASP A 74 15.68 -0.24 5.37
N TYR A 75 15.89 0.73 4.47
CA TYR A 75 17.18 0.88 3.79
C TYR A 75 18.29 1.29 4.78
N ARG A 76 17.98 2.15 5.74
CA ARG A 76 18.92 2.52 6.82
C ARG A 76 19.30 1.33 7.69
N ARG A 77 18.37 0.40 7.95
CA ARG A 77 18.66 -0.86 8.67
C ARG A 77 19.62 -1.75 7.89
N LEU A 78 19.41 -1.89 6.57
CA LEU A 78 20.33 -2.63 5.70
C LEU A 78 21.75 -2.04 5.78
N LEU A 79 21.89 -0.72 5.58
CA LEU A 79 23.18 -0.02 5.62
C LEU A 79 23.88 -0.18 6.98
N ASN A 80 23.13 -0.09 8.09
CA ASN A 80 23.69 -0.33 9.42
C ASN A 80 24.14 -1.79 9.60
N SER A 81 23.42 -2.78 9.06
CA SER A 81 23.85 -4.18 9.10
C SER A 81 25.13 -4.39 8.32
N ILE A 82 25.28 -3.76 7.16
CA ILE A 82 26.52 -3.77 6.37
C ILE A 82 27.67 -3.13 7.18
N LEU A 83 27.44 -1.95 7.76
CA LEU A 83 28.42 -1.24 8.56
C LEU A 83 28.88 -2.06 9.76
N ASN A 84 27.96 -2.65 10.51
CA ASN A 84 28.28 -3.50 11.65
C ASN A 84 29.07 -4.74 11.26
N ASN A 85 28.79 -5.36 10.12
CA ASN A 85 29.55 -6.50 9.63
C ASN A 85 30.99 -6.10 9.29
N ILE A 86 31.18 -4.99 8.60
CA ILE A 86 32.51 -4.50 8.21
C ILE A 86 33.33 -4.14 9.47
N THR A 87 32.71 -3.52 10.47
CA THR A 87 33.42 -3.05 11.68
C THR A 87 33.63 -4.12 12.74
N SER A 88 32.69 -5.05 12.90
CA SER A 88 32.63 -5.98 14.05
C SER A 88 32.64 -7.45 13.65
N ASN A 89 32.72 -7.77 12.36
CA ASN A 89 32.66 -9.15 11.82
C ASN A 89 31.47 -9.98 12.39
N THR A 90 30.31 -9.31 12.59
CA THR A 90 29.11 -9.92 13.14
C THR A 90 28.42 -10.78 12.09
N ASP A 91 27.59 -11.74 12.52
CA ASP A 91 26.78 -12.56 11.62
C ASP A 91 25.76 -11.69 10.87
N MET A 92 26.13 -11.32 9.65
CA MET A 92 25.29 -10.52 8.77
C MET A 92 24.17 -11.35 8.15
N MET A 93 24.37 -12.65 7.95
CA MET A 93 23.39 -13.52 7.28
C MET A 93 22.07 -13.58 8.01
N GLY A 94 22.10 -13.84 9.32
CA GLY A 94 20.87 -13.88 10.13
C GLY A 94 20.15 -12.53 10.18
N SER A 95 20.92 -11.43 10.23
CA SER A 95 20.34 -10.07 10.20
C SER A 95 19.67 -9.76 8.86
N LEU A 96 20.31 -10.11 7.74
CA LEU A 96 19.75 -9.91 6.39
C LEU A 96 18.53 -10.78 6.15
N GLU A 97 18.55 -12.03 6.58
CA GLU A 97 17.41 -12.95 6.47
C GLU A 97 16.20 -12.42 7.23
N GLN A 98 16.39 -11.95 8.45
CA GLN A 98 15.33 -11.37 9.24
C GLN A 98 14.77 -10.08 8.61
N GLN A 99 15.63 -9.23 8.06
CA GLN A 99 15.20 -8.00 7.37
C GLN A 99 14.44 -8.29 6.09
N ALA A 100 14.92 -9.24 5.27
CA ALA A 100 14.25 -9.65 4.05
C ALA A 100 12.86 -10.26 4.36
N SER A 101 12.77 -11.15 5.36
CA SER A 101 11.50 -11.75 5.77
C SER A 101 10.50 -10.71 6.27
N ARG A 102 10.94 -9.75 7.09
CA ARG A 102 10.07 -8.65 7.56
C ARG A 102 9.59 -7.76 6.41
N ALA A 103 10.47 -7.45 5.44
CA ALA A 103 10.10 -6.64 4.29
C ALA A 103 9.07 -7.36 3.40
N GLU A 104 9.23 -8.67 3.18
CA GLU A 104 8.27 -9.50 2.47
C GLU A 104 6.93 -9.62 3.22
N GLU A 105 6.96 -9.82 4.54
CA GLU A 105 5.76 -9.89 5.37
C GLU A 105 4.98 -8.57 5.33
N ASN A 106 5.66 -7.45 5.51
CA ASN A 106 5.04 -6.12 5.42
C ASN A 106 4.38 -5.89 4.05
N ARG A 107 5.05 -6.31 2.96
CA ARG A 107 4.47 -6.23 1.61
C ARG A 107 3.25 -7.12 1.48
N ASN A 108 3.33 -8.37 1.93
CA ASN A 108 2.21 -9.30 1.89
C ASN A 108 1.03 -8.82 2.72
N ASP A 109 1.27 -8.20 3.86
CA ASP A 109 0.21 -7.63 4.70
C ASP A 109 -0.46 -6.42 4.04
N LYS A 110 0.30 -5.56 3.36
CA LYS A 110 -0.27 -4.47 2.55
C LYS A 110 -1.16 -5.01 1.44
N LEU A 111 -0.70 -6.05 0.73
CA LEU A 111 -1.48 -6.71 -0.32
C LEU A 111 -2.74 -7.38 0.22
N LYS A 112 -2.66 -8.10 1.34
CA LYS A 112 -3.82 -8.72 1.99
C LYS A 112 -4.87 -7.69 2.37
N ARG A 113 -4.47 -6.61 3.04
CA ARG A 113 -5.38 -5.50 3.39
C ARG A 113 -6.05 -4.89 2.17
N TYR A 114 -5.31 -4.71 1.08
CA TYR A 114 -5.88 -4.21 -0.17
C TYR A 114 -6.91 -5.18 -0.75
N ILE A 115 -6.61 -6.48 -0.76
CA ILE A 115 -7.55 -7.52 -1.21
C ILE A 115 -8.79 -7.57 -0.30
N GLU A 116 -8.64 -7.47 1.02
CA GLU A 116 -9.75 -7.42 1.97
C GLU A 116 -10.63 -6.19 1.76
N GLU A 117 -10.03 -5.01 1.55
CA GLU A 117 -10.78 -3.80 1.21
C GLU A 117 -11.55 -3.96 -0.11
N LEU A 118 -10.92 -4.55 -1.13
CA LEU A 118 -11.57 -4.82 -2.43
C LEU A 118 -12.70 -5.84 -2.29
N SER A 119 -12.54 -6.86 -1.47
CA SER A 119 -13.54 -7.90 -1.26
C SER A 119 -14.85 -7.37 -0.64
N GLY A 120 -14.76 -6.32 0.17
CA GLY A 120 -15.95 -5.65 0.74
C GLY A 120 -16.66 -4.67 -0.22
N LEU A 121 -16.05 -4.34 -1.36
CA LEU A 121 -16.63 -3.38 -2.31
C LEU A 121 -17.90 -3.89 -3.02
N PRO A 122 -17.95 -5.15 -3.53
CA PRO A 122 -19.16 -5.66 -4.16
C PRO A 122 -20.36 -5.65 -3.22
N GLU A 123 -20.19 -6.01 -1.95
CA GLU A 123 -21.24 -6.00 -0.95
C GLU A 123 -21.78 -4.58 -0.71
N LYS A 124 -20.89 -3.61 -0.52
CA LYS A 124 -21.28 -2.20 -0.35
C LYS A 124 -21.94 -1.63 -1.61
N ALA A 125 -21.41 -1.96 -2.79
CA ALA A 125 -21.97 -1.54 -4.06
C ALA A 125 -23.38 -2.12 -4.28
N LEU A 126 -23.61 -3.38 -3.90
CA LEU A 126 -24.89 -4.04 -3.99
C LEU A 126 -25.90 -3.44 -3.01
N THR A 127 -25.48 -3.14 -1.80
CA THR A 127 -26.32 -2.49 -0.78
C THR A 127 -26.75 -1.08 -1.22
N ILE A 128 -25.81 -0.24 -1.64
CA ILE A 128 -26.08 1.15 -2.02
C ILE A 128 -26.75 1.21 -3.41
N GLY A 129 -26.27 0.42 -4.37
CA GLY A 129 -26.70 0.49 -5.77
C GLY A 129 -28.01 -0.27 -6.05
N PHE A 130 -28.35 -1.26 -5.25
CA PHE A 130 -29.54 -2.08 -5.48
C PHE A 130 -30.52 -2.03 -4.33
N LEU A 131 -30.10 -2.32 -3.11
CA LEU A 131 -31.01 -2.43 -1.96
C LEU A 131 -31.58 -1.07 -1.57
N ALA A 132 -30.80 0.00 -1.56
CA ALA A 132 -31.28 1.33 -1.21
C ALA A 132 -32.31 1.87 -2.21
N PRO A 133 -32.11 1.83 -3.54
CA PRO A 133 -33.16 2.20 -4.52
C PRO A 133 -34.43 1.35 -4.41
N LEU A 134 -34.31 0.06 -4.13
CA LEU A 134 -35.45 -0.83 -3.98
C LEU A 134 -36.30 -0.45 -2.77
N ILE A 135 -35.66 -0.19 -1.62
CA ILE A 135 -36.39 0.26 -0.42
C ILE A 135 -37.05 1.62 -0.65
N LEU A 136 -36.34 2.57 -1.27
CA LEU A 136 -36.88 3.89 -1.59
C LEU A 136 -38.04 3.80 -2.58
N GLY A 137 -37.98 2.90 -3.58
CA GLY A 137 -39.06 2.63 -4.52
C GLY A 137 -40.31 2.07 -3.84
N LEU A 138 -40.13 1.09 -2.95
CA LEU A 138 -41.24 0.56 -2.16
C LEU A 138 -41.88 1.63 -1.25
N ALA A 139 -41.05 2.46 -0.61
CA ALA A 139 -41.55 3.56 0.21
C ALA A 139 -42.32 4.61 -0.60
N ALA A 140 -41.87 4.90 -1.83
CA ALA A 140 -42.55 5.83 -2.73
C ALA A 140 -43.94 5.32 -3.18
N LEU A 141 -44.16 4.01 -3.17
CA LEU A 141 -45.48 3.41 -3.48
C LEU A 141 -46.46 3.45 -2.30
N ALA A 142 -46.00 3.74 -1.08
CA ALA A 142 -46.85 3.73 0.11
C ALA A 142 -48.12 4.61 -0.01
N PRO A 143 -48.08 5.87 -0.53
CA PRO A 143 -49.26 6.68 -0.71
C PRO A 143 -50.31 6.05 -1.65
N PHE A 144 -49.85 5.32 -2.68
CA PHE A 144 -50.74 4.64 -3.62
C PHE A 144 -51.43 3.42 -3.01
N LEU A 145 -50.66 2.64 -2.24
CA LEU A 145 -51.19 1.43 -1.60
C LEU A 145 -52.10 1.74 -0.41
N MET A 146 -51.81 2.83 0.29
CA MET A 146 -52.55 3.24 1.50
C MET A 146 -53.56 4.36 1.25
N GLY A 147 -53.81 4.74 -0.02
CA GLY A 147 -54.68 5.85 -0.39
C GLY A 147 -56.12 5.71 0.13
N GLY A 148 -56.62 4.47 0.31
CA GLY A 148 -57.90 4.20 0.92
C GLY A 148 -57.97 4.44 2.44
N LEU A 149 -56.86 4.65 3.10
CA LEU A 149 -56.75 4.91 4.54
C LEU A 149 -56.55 6.40 4.88
N GLN A 150 -56.51 7.27 3.87
CA GLN A 150 -56.46 8.71 4.04
C GLN A 150 -57.72 9.22 4.68
N GLY A 151 -57.62 9.86 5.83
CA GLY A 151 -58.78 10.40 6.58
C GLY A 151 -59.14 9.59 7.81
N LEU A 152 -58.49 8.46 8.07
CA LEU A 152 -58.67 7.78 9.35
C LEU A 152 -57.95 8.50 10.49
N PRO A 153 -58.59 8.62 11.68
CA PRO A 153 -57.92 9.26 12.83
C PRO A 153 -56.63 8.56 13.21
N GLY A 154 -55.52 9.33 13.31
CA GLY A 154 -54.22 8.81 13.69
C GLY A 154 -53.34 8.28 12.54
N VAL A 155 -53.80 8.31 11.30
CA VAL A 155 -53.04 7.91 10.11
C VAL A 155 -52.59 9.17 9.36
N SER A 156 -51.28 9.46 9.37
CA SER A 156 -50.67 10.49 8.52
C SER A 156 -49.84 9.82 7.44
N ILE A 157 -50.29 9.84 6.21
CA ILE A 157 -49.58 9.35 5.05
C ILE A 157 -48.96 10.57 4.36
N PRO A 158 -47.63 10.60 4.14
CA PRO A 158 -47.01 11.71 3.40
C PRO A 158 -47.65 11.82 2.01
N ASP A 159 -47.76 13.06 1.55
CA ASP A 159 -48.28 13.33 0.20
C ASP A 159 -47.34 12.79 -0.89
N GLN A 160 -47.91 12.56 -2.07
CA GLN A 160 -47.23 12.00 -3.22
C GLN A 160 -46.00 12.86 -3.63
N GLY A 161 -46.07 14.19 -3.51
CA GLY A 161 -44.96 15.10 -3.84
C GLY A 161 -43.78 14.93 -2.89
N THR A 162 -44.03 14.82 -1.59
CA THR A 162 -42.99 14.59 -0.57
C THR A 162 -42.30 13.25 -0.79
N MET A 163 -43.07 12.17 -1.10
CA MET A 163 -42.45 10.87 -1.37
C MET A 163 -41.64 10.86 -2.65
N LEU A 164 -42.03 11.55 -3.70
CA LEU A 164 -41.26 11.67 -4.93
C LEU A 164 -39.97 12.46 -4.72
N LEU A 165 -40.02 13.51 -3.89
CA LEU A 165 -38.83 14.29 -3.49
C LEU A 165 -37.82 13.44 -2.70
N LEU A 166 -38.32 12.63 -1.73
CA LEU A 166 -37.46 11.71 -0.96
C LEU A 166 -36.86 10.63 -1.85
N TYR A 167 -37.60 10.08 -2.80
CA TYR A 167 -37.10 9.08 -3.75
C TYR A 167 -36.00 9.66 -4.63
N ASN A 168 -36.25 10.81 -5.28
CA ASN A 168 -35.27 11.45 -6.17
C ASN A 168 -34.00 11.91 -5.40
N GLY A 169 -34.17 12.50 -4.21
CA GLY A 169 -33.08 12.90 -3.33
C GLY A 169 -32.24 11.71 -2.86
N GLY A 170 -32.92 10.62 -2.45
CA GLY A 170 -32.25 9.38 -2.05
C GLY A 170 -31.51 8.69 -3.20
N MET A 171 -32.08 8.67 -4.40
CA MET A 171 -31.42 8.15 -5.60
C MET A 171 -30.18 8.96 -5.95
N LEU A 172 -30.26 10.27 -5.92
CA LEU A 172 -29.11 11.15 -6.18
C LEU A 172 -28.02 10.93 -5.14
N ALA A 173 -28.37 10.81 -3.87
CA ALA A 173 -27.42 10.50 -2.80
C ALA A 173 -26.76 9.13 -3.00
N ALA A 174 -27.50 8.10 -3.42
CA ALA A 174 -26.95 6.77 -3.70
C ALA A 174 -25.96 6.80 -4.87
N VAL A 175 -26.25 7.53 -5.95
CA VAL A 175 -25.35 7.70 -7.10
C VAL A 175 -24.07 8.42 -6.68
N VAL A 176 -24.17 9.50 -5.90
CA VAL A 176 -23.02 10.23 -5.38
C VAL A 176 -22.18 9.33 -4.47
N ALA A 177 -22.79 8.55 -3.58
CA ALA A 177 -22.10 7.63 -2.70
C ALA A 177 -21.32 6.55 -3.48
N LEU A 178 -21.93 5.98 -4.53
CA LEU A 178 -21.25 5.02 -5.41
C LEU A 178 -20.09 5.67 -6.16
N ALA A 179 -20.24 6.89 -6.67
CA ALA A 179 -19.16 7.61 -7.35
C ALA A 179 -17.99 7.88 -6.41
N LEU A 180 -18.25 8.35 -5.18
CA LEU A 180 -17.21 8.57 -4.17
C LEU A 180 -16.51 7.28 -3.76
N MET A 181 -17.26 6.17 -3.66
CA MET A 181 -16.71 4.86 -3.36
C MET A 181 -15.73 4.40 -4.46
N LEU A 182 -16.11 4.53 -5.74
CA LEU A 182 -15.25 4.18 -6.87
C LEU A 182 -13.99 5.06 -6.96
N LEU A 183 -14.11 6.35 -6.69
CA LEU A 183 -12.97 7.26 -6.63
C LEU A 183 -12.02 6.90 -5.48
N GLY A 184 -12.55 6.52 -4.32
CA GLY A 184 -11.77 6.10 -3.16
C GLY A 184 -10.93 4.85 -3.42
N VAL A 185 -11.42 3.91 -4.24
CA VAL A 185 -10.68 2.72 -4.66
C VAL A 185 -9.46 3.09 -5.50
N LYS A 186 -9.63 3.99 -6.47
CA LYS A 186 -8.56 4.41 -7.37
C LYS A 186 -7.40 5.11 -6.65
N THR A 187 -7.67 5.79 -5.54
CA THR A 187 -6.65 6.50 -4.75
C THR A 187 -5.87 5.59 -3.79
N LYS A 188 -6.37 4.38 -3.52
CA LYS A 188 -5.78 3.42 -2.57
C LYS A 188 -5.00 2.29 -3.24
N ASP A 189 -4.88 2.29 -4.57
CA ASP A 189 -4.11 1.30 -5.30
C ASP A 189 -2.64 1.31 -4.80
N PRO A 190 -2.12 0.21 -4.23
CA PRO A 190 -0.76 0.15 -3.71
C PRO A 190 0.31 0.12 -4.79
N GLY A 191 -0.05 0.17 -6.09
CA GLY A 191 0.90 0.24 -7.22
C GLY A 191 1.83 -0.98 -7.29
N VAL A 192 1.28 -2.18 -7.28
CA VAL A 192 2.04 -3.45 -7.38
C VAL A 192 2.57 -3.67 -8.77
#